data_14a3554347a46db0153ad29d77845e42
#
_entry.id   14a3554347a46db0153ad29d77845e42
#
_cell.length_a   1.000
_cell.length_b   1.000
_cell.length_c   1.000
_cell.angle_alpha   90.00
_cell.angle_beta   90.00
_cell.angle_gamma   90.00
#
_symmetry.space_group_name_H-M   'P 1'
#
loop_
_entity.id
_entity.type
_entity.pdbx_description
1 polymer ?
#
loop_
_entity_poly.entity_id
_entity_poly.type
_entity_poly.pdbx_seq_one_letter_code
_entity_poly.pdbx_strand_id
1 'polypeptide(L)'
;MTPYCDFMEQVASEDGLNKPDMIIKLPNRRTIVVDSKVPLSGYFEHMNEHDDKSFLEKYISVFNNHVKDLASKKYWEKFDGSVDFVVMFLPMESLLSLVMSNKPEIIEEAITKKVIIATPVTFISLLLTVHMGWKDINTVENFNELIGKIREFYGNMQTFVNDFNETSKNLSKSIESFNRMTKDIRNKLEPIMENLIKSDIVNSNVKMDLHGVEKKPGDLDDYLK
;
A
#
# COMPACT_ATOMS: atom_id res chain seq x y z
N MET A 1 13.56 -18.15 -10.25
CA MET A 1 13.59 -17.12 -9.16
C MET A 1 12.56 -16.02 -9.35
N THR A 2 12.18 -15.69 -10.56
CA THR A 2 11.21 -14.64 -10.91
C THR A 2 9.82 -14.66 -10.24
N PRO A 3 9.27 -15.79 -9.74
CA PRO A 3 7.95 -15.73 -9.12
C PRO A 3 7.93 -15.16 -7.69
N TYR A 4 9.09 -14.95 -7.05
CA TYR A 4 9.13 -14.65 -5.61
C TYR A 4 9.61 -13.24 -5.25
N CYS A 5 10.34 -12.55 -6.13
CA CYS A 5 10.80 -11.18 -5.87
C CYS A 5 11.22 -10.48 -7.17
N ASP A 6 11.16 -9.16 -7.17
CA ASP A 6 11.75 -8.30 -8.19
C ASP A 6 13.25 -8.19 -7.95
N PHE A 7 14.05 -8.42 -8.98
CA PHE A 7 15.50 -8.25 -8.90
C PHE A 7 16.05 -7.63 -10.18
N MET A 8 17.21 -6.99 -10.05
CA MET A 8 17.98 -6.43 -11.16
C MET A 8 19.38 -7.05 -11.15
N GLU A 9 19.85 -7.45 -12.34
CA GLU A 9 21.20 -7.99 -12.51
C GLU A 9 22.15 -6.89 -13.00
N GLN A 10 23.40 -6.96 -12.55
CA GLN A 10 24.52 -6.16 -13.03
C GLN A 10 24.29 -4.63 -13.02
N VAL A 11 23.63 -4.10 -12.03
CA VAL A 11 23.41 -2.66 -11.85
C VAL A 11 24.69 -2.02 -11.34
N ALA A 12 25.25 -1.05 -12.05
CA ALA A 12 26.35 -0.25 -11.55
C ALA A 12 25.87 0.73 -10.48
N SER A 13 26.70 0.97 -9.44
CA SER A 13 26.49 2.07 -8.50
C SER A 13 26.56 3.41 -9.22
N GLU A 14 26.03 4.48 -8.59
CA GLU A 14 26.05 5.84 -9.17
C GLU A 14 27.45 6.32 -9.55
N ASP A 15 28.47 5.92 -8.80
CA ASP A 15 29.88 6.20 -9.05
C ASP A 15 30.51 5.34 -10.18
N GLY A 16 29.77 4.32 -10.67
CA GLY A 16 30.21 3.38 -11.71
C GLY A 16 31.32 2.40 -11.27
N LEU A 17 31.82 2.50 -10.02
CA LEU A 17 32.97 1.75 -9.51
C LEU A 17 32.58 0.39 -8.91
N ASN A 18 31.34 0.23 -8.48
CA ASN A 18 30.86 -0.98 -7.85
C ASN A 18 29.70 -1.58 -8.64
N LYS A 19 29.85 -2.82 -9.03
CA LYS A 19 28.84 -3.55 -9.82
C LYS A 19 28.56 -4.90 -9.12
N PRO A 20 27.53 -4.93 -8.25
CA PRO A 20 27.09 -6.20 -7.68
C PRO A 20 26.47 -7.10 -8.74
N ASP A 21 26.45 -8.39 -8.48
CA ASP A 21 25.88 -9.35 -9.41
C ASP A 21 24.35 -9.25 -9.47
N MET A 22 23.71 -8.94 -8.34
CA MET A 22 22.26 -8.82 -8.24
C MET A 22 21.83 -7.82 -7.16
N ILE A 23 20.74 -7.12 -7.41
CA ILE A 23 20.03 -6.30 -6.42
C ILE A 23 18.60 -6.83 -6.31
N ILE A 24 18.18 -7.20 -5.09
CA ILE A 24 16.81 -7.63 -4.77
C ILE A 24 16.04 -6.42 -4.25
N LYS A 25 14.89 -6.13 -4.85
CA LYS A 25 14.00 -5.08 -4.38
C LYS A 25 13.16 -5.57 -3.22
N LEU A 26 13.11 -4.75 -2.17
CA LEU A 26 12.29 -4.92 -1.00
C LEU A 26 11.12 -3.92 -0.99
N PRO A 27 10.09 -4.14 -0.16
CA PRO A 27 9.08 -3.12 0.13
C PRO A 27 9.71 -1.81 0.63
N ASN A 28 8.95 -0.70 0.53
CA ASN A 28 9.38 0.63 0.98
C ASN A 28 10.67 1.13 0.30
N ARG A 29 10.87 0.78 -0.99
CA ARG A 29 12.04 1.16 -1.78
C ARG A 29 13.37 0.70 -1.20
N ARG A 30 13.36 -0.32 -0.34
CA ARG A 30 14.59 -0.92 0.15
C ARG A 30 15.16 -1.91 -0.85
N THR A 31 16.46 -2.20 -0.72
CA THR A 31 17.17 -3.14 -1.57
C THR A 31 18.14 -4.02 -0.78
N ILE A 32 18.32 -5.26 -1.22
CA ILE A 32 19.40 -6.14 -0.76
C ILE A 32 20.37 -6.33 -1.90
N VAL A 33 21.64 -6.09 -1.64
CA VAL A 33 22.72 -6.32 -2.60
C VAL A 33 23.26 -7.73 -2.43
N VAL A 34 23.45 -8.46 -3.54
CA VAL A 34 23.98 -9.81 -3.59
C VAL A 34 25.22 -9.81 -4.48
N ASP A 35 26.31 -10.41 -4.00
CA ASP A 35 27.56 -10.60 -4.75
C ASP A 35 27.98 -12.08 -4.63
N SER A 36 28.30 -12.71 -5.76
CA SER A 36 28.54 -14.16 -5.87
C SER A 36 29.97 -14.55 -6.15
N LYS A 37 30.90 -13.62 -6.08
CA LYS A 37 32.32 -13.87 -6.40
C LYS A 37 33.03 -14.74 -5.36
N VAL A 38 32.84 -16.02 -5.45
CA VAL A 38 33.52 -17.00 -4.59
C VAL A 38 34.62 -17.69 -5.36
N PRO A 39 35.83 -17.88 -4.79
CA PRO A 39 36.92 -18.61 -5.41
C PRO A 39 36.58 -20.12 -5.45
N LEU A 40 35.99 -20.57 -6.55
CA LEU A 40 35.66 -21.99 -6.79
C LEU A 40 36.89 -22.82 -7.22
N SER A 41 37.87 -22.18 -7.87
CA SER A 41 39.03 -22.88 -8.43
C SER A 41 39.77 -23.72 -7.39
N GLY A 42 40.08 -23.15 -6.23
CA GLY A 42 40.71 -23.87 -5.17
C GLY A 42 39.90 -25.04 -4.58
N TYR A 43 38.57 -24.98 -4.58
CA TYR A 43 37.74 -26.08 -4.09
C TYR A 43 37.80 -27.33 -4.96
N PHE A 44 37.79 -27.19 -6.28
CA PHE A 44 37.87 -28.32 -7.19
C PHE A 44 39.27 -28.97 -7.24
N GLU A 45 40.32 -28.18 -7.00
CA GLU A 45 41.68 -28.70 -6.86
C GLU A 45 41.79 -29.59 -5.62
N HIS A 46 41.20 -29.19 -4.49
CA HIS A 46 41.21 -29.97 -3.25
C HIS A 46 40.43 -31.29 -3.35
N MET A 47 39.33 -31.33 -4.10
CA MET A 47 38.58 -32.58 -4.29
C MET A 47 39.38 -33.66 -4.99
N ASN A 48 40.43 -33.30 -5.74
CA ASN A 48 41.27 -34.22 -6.49
C ASN A 48 42.55 -34.64 -5.72
N GLU A 49 42.97 -33.89 -4.70
CA GLU A 49 44.16 -34.17 -3.90
C GLU A 49 43.73 -34.52 -2.47
N HIS A 50 43.87 -35.76 -2.06
CA HIS A 50 43.51 -36.24 -0.74
C HIS A 50 44.39 -35.60 0.35
N ASP A 51 43.76 -34.86 1.27
CA ASP A 51 44.21 -34.54 2.63
C ASP A 51 45.40 -33.56 2.81
N ASP A 52 45.39 -32.43 2.12
CA ASP A 52 46.40 -31.37 2.41
C ASP A 52 45.84 -30.27 3.32
N LYS A 53 46.22 -30.31 4.63
CA LYS A 53 45.90 -29.24 5.63
C LYS A 53 46.31 -27.85 5.15
N SER A 54 47.42 -27.76 4.43
CA SER A 54 47.96 -26.51 3.90
C SER A 54 47.01 -25.88 2.87
N PHE A 55 46.37 -26.71 2.05
CA PHE A 55 45.36 -26.25 1.11
C PHE A 55 44.11 -25.69 1.80
N LEU A 56 43.62 -26.40 2.82
CA LEU A 56 42.47 -26.00 3.58
C LEU A 56 42.66 -24.66 4.30
N GLU A 57 43.78 -24.45 4.95
CA GLU A 57 44.15 -23.17 5.60
C GLU A 57 44.18 -22.02 4.57
N LYS A 58 44.77 -22.28 3.41
CA LYS A 58 44.83 -21.33 2.31
C LYS A 58 43.42 -20.98 1.80
N TYR A 59 42.55 -21.98 1.63
CA TYR A 59 41.18 -21.78 1.18
C TYR A 59 40.39 -20.93 2.17
N ILE A 60 40.48 -21.24 3.49
CA ILE A 60 39.83 -20.47 4.55
C ILE A 60 40.33 -19.01 4.57
N SER A 61 41.66 -18.83 4.38
CA SER A 61 42.24 -17.50 4.28
C SER A 61 41.68 -16.71 3.09
N VAL A 62 41.58 -17.32 1.91
CA VAL A 62 41.00 -16.70 0.72
C VAL A 62 39.54 -16.37 0.95
N PHE A 63 38.77 -17.28 1.54
CA PHE A 63 37.35 -17.07 1.87
C PHE A 63 37.17 -15.87 2.82
N ASN A 64 37.98 -15.83 3.88
CA ASN A 64 37.94 -14.72 4.86
C ASN A 64 38.34 -13.36 4.24
N ASN A 65 39.30 -13.36 3.34
CA ASN A 65 39.67 -12.16 2.60
C ASN A 65 38.53 -11.71 1.70
N HIS A 66 37.79 -12.65 1.08
CA HIS A 66 36.64 -12.34 0.27
C HIS A 66 35.50 -11.68 1.09
N VAL A 67 35.23 -12.18 2.30
CA VAL A 67 34.31 -11.54 3.26
C VAL A 67 34.75 -10.12 3.57
N LYS A 68 36.07 -9.90 3.84
CA LYS A 68 36.60 -8.57 4.12
C LYS A 68 36.48 -7.62 2.93
N ASP A 69 36.82 -8.11 1.73
CA ASP A 69 36.73 -7.32 0.49
C ASP A 69 35.29 -6.91 0.21
N LEU A 70 34.34 -7.85 0.40
CA LEU A 70 32.93 -7.57 0.22
C LEU A 70 32.41 -6.54 1.23
N ALA A 71 32.81 -6.67 2.50
CA ALA A 71 32.51 -5.70 3.55
C ALA A 71 33.06 -4.31 3.22
N SER A 72 34.27 -4.25 2.65
CA SER A 72 34.94 -2.98 2.31
C SER A 72 34.25 -2.21 1.20
N LYS A 73 33.50 -2.88 0.33
CA LYS A 73 32.70 -2.25 -0.76
C LYS A 73 31.57 -1.38 -0.23
N LYS A 74 31.10 -1.62 1.00
CA LYS A 74 30.06 -0.84 1.69
C LYS A 74 28.85 -0.54 0.81
N TYR A 75 28.30 -1.54 0.15
CA TYR A 75 27.20 -1.39 -0.78
C TYR A 75 25.99 -0.66 -0.18
N TRP A 76 25.76 -0.80 1.13
CA TRP A 76 24.67 -0.09 1.84
C TRP A 76 24.85 1.43 1.90
N GLU A 77 26.06 1.95 1.65
CA GLU A 77 26.32 3.39 1.55
C GLU A 77 26.17 3.92 0.12
N LYS A 78 26.12 3.02 -0.89
CA LYS A 78 26.22 3.35 -2.32
C LYS A 78 24.93 3.14 -3.11
N PHE A 79 24.03 2.37 -2.57
CA PHE A 79 22.72 2.13 -3.19
C PHE A 79 21.62 2.67 -2.30
N ASP A 80 20.85 3.61 -2.82
CA ASP A 80 19.76 4.24 -2.09
C ASP A 80 18.73 3.19 -1.60
N GLY A 81 18.34 3.31 -0.34
CA GLY A 81 17.45 2.36 0.30
C GLY A 81 18.05 0.99 0.60
N SER A 82 19.37 0.77 0.41
CA SER A 82 20.01 -0.50 0.76
C SER A 82 19.88 -0.82 2.25
N VAL A 83 19.64 -2.10 2.55
CA VAL A 83 19.75 -2.61 3.93
C VAL A 83 21.21 -2.57 4.38
N ASP A 84 21.45 -2.58 5.68
CA ASP A 84 22.77 -2.45 6.31
C ASP A 84 23.67 -3.68 6.18
N PHE A 85 23.47 -4.51 5.16
CA PHE A 85 24.29 -5.68 4.92
C PHE A 85 24.33 -6.02 3.42
N VAL A 86 25.26 -6.89 3.04
CA VAL A 86 25.37 -7.48 1.71
C VAL A 86 25.30 -8.99 1.81
N VAL A 87 24.70 -9.64 0.83
CA VAL A 87 24.63 -11.09 0.76
C VAL A 87 25.80 -11.62 -0.09
N MET A 88 26.62 -12.47 0.51
CA MET A 88 27.64 -13.27 -0.17
C MET A 88 27.02 -14.61 -0.58
N PHE A 89 26.79 -14.80 -1.87
CA PHE A 89 26.18 -16.01 -2.37
C PHE A 89 27.21 -17.10 -2.65
N LEU A 90 27.04 -18.26 -2.01
CA LEU A 90 27.82 -19.47 -2.24
C LEU A 90 27.02 -20.43 -3.10
N PRO A 91 27.54 -20.86 -4.28
CA PRO A 91 26.77 -21.70 -5.19
C PRO A 91 26.59 -23.16 -4.72
N MET A 92 27.32 -23.58 -3.70
CA MET A 92 27.33 -24.95 -3.18
C MET A 92 27.33 -24.99 -1.66
N GLU A 93 26.47 -25.82 -1.07
CA GLU A 93 26.40 -26.05 0.39
C GLU A 93 27.71 -26.63 0.96
N SER A 94 28.38 -27.47 0.20
CA SER A 94 29.65 -28.11 0.58
C SER A 94 30.78 -27.11 0.85
N LEU A 95 30.78 -25.95 0.18
CA LEU A 95 31.74 -24.89 0.41
C LEU A 95 31.58 -24.30 1.81
N LEU A 96 30.35 -24.04 2.21
CA LEU A 96 30.05 -23.52 3.55
C LEU A 96 30.39 -24.57 4.61
N SER A 97 29.99 -25.83 4.38
CA SER A 97 30.26 -26.93 5.30
C SER A 97 31.76 -27.11 5.53
N LEU A 98 32.58 -27.07 4.46
CA LEU A 98 34.04 -27.16 4.55
C LEU A 98 34.64 -26.07 5.43
N VAL A 99 34.23 -24.83 5.21
CA VAL A 99 34.74 -23.67 5.97
C VAL A 99 34.29 -23.73 7.41
N MET A 100 33.03 -24.04 7.69
CA MET A 100 32.48 -24.14 9.06
C MET A 100 33.09 -25.27 9.88
N SER A 101 33.39 -26.41 9.26
CA SER A 101 34.04 -27.53 9.96
C SER A 101 35.44 -27.20 10.47
N ASN A 102 36.10 -26.21 9.87
CA ASN A 102 37.48 -25.84 10.22
C ASN A 102 37.61 -24.44 10.90
N LYS A 103 36.63 -23.55 10.62
CA LYS A 103 36.54 -22.23 11.25
C LYS A 103 35.06 -21.88 11.50
N PRO A 104 34.43 -22.42 12.55
CA PRO A 104 33.01 -22.20 12.84
C PRO A 104 32.67 -20.70 13.11
N GLU A 105 33.61 -19.93 13.60
CA GLU A 105 33.42 -18.51 13.93
C GLU A 105 33.24 -17.62 12.68
N ILE A 106 33.49 -18.16 11.49
CA ILE A 106 33.52 -17.35 10.25
C ILE A 106 32.17 -16.70 9.92
N ILE A 107 31.06 -17.35 10.31
CA ILE A 107 29.71 -16.78 10.12
C ILE A 107 29.51 -15.56 11.01
N GLU A 108 29.89 -15.65 12.29
CA GLU A 108 29.78 -14.54 13.23
C GLU A 108 30.69 -13.37 12.82
N GLU A 109 31.91 -13.69 12.39
CA GLU A 109 32.85 -12.68 11.86
C GLU A 109 32.27 -11.99 10.60
N ALA A 110 31.59 -12.71 9.71
CA ALA A 110 30.97 -12.15 8.53
C ALA A 110 29.79 -11.24 8.89
N ILE A 111 28.90 -11.70 9.78
CA ILE A 111 27.74 -10.91 10.25
C ILE A 111 28.19 -9.61 10.92
N THR A 112 29.24 -9.67 11.78
CA THR A 112 29.83 -8.49 12.42
C THR A 112 30.31 -7.47 11.38
N LYS A 113 30.76 -7.94 10.22
CA LYS A 113 31.18 -7.10 9.08
C LYS A 113 30.03 -6.76 8.13
N LYS A 114 28.77 -7.04 8.51
CA LYS A 114 27.59 -6.80 7.69
C LYS A 114 27.56 -7.63 6.38
N VAL A 115 28.16 -8.81 6.40
CA VAL A 115 28.11 -9.79 5.29
C VAL A 115 27.31 -10.99 5.74
N ILE A 116 26.23 -11.31 5.02
CA ILE A 116 25.42 -12.50 5.25
C ILE A 116 25.80 -13.56 4.21
N ILE A 117 26.27 -14.71 4.67
CA ILE A 117 26.63 -15.83 3.81
C ILE A 117 25.35 -16.62 3.50
N ALA A 118 25.03 -16.79 2.23
CA ALA A 118 23.84 -17.52 1.78
C ALA A 118 24.20 -18.58 0.73
N THR A 119 23.75 -19.79 0.97
CA THR A 119 23.78 -20.91 0.03
C THR A 119 22.48 -20.99 -0.78
N PRO A 120 22.33 -21.81 -1.81
CA PRO A 120 21.09 -21.90 -2.58
C PRO A 120 19.85 -22.08 -1.74
N VAL A 121 19.89 -22.94 -0.70
CA VAL A 121 18.74 -23.22 0.16
C VAL A 121 18.41 -22.01 1.06
N THR A 122 19.43 -21.47 1.73
CA THR A 122 19.24 -20.30 2.62
C THR A 122 18.88 -19.05 1.83
N PHE A 123 19.39 -18.89 0.60
CA PHE A 123 19.03 -17.79 -0.28
C PHE A 123 17.57 -17.86 -0.71
N ILE A 124 17.07 -19.05 -1.08
CA ILE A 124 15.64 -19.24 -1.39
C ILE A 124 14.79 -18.91 -0.15
N SER A 125 15.21 -19.33 1.04
CA SER A 125 14.50 -19.01 2.29
C SER A 125 14.45 -17.50 2.55
N LEU A 126 15.55 -16.78 2.30
CA LEU A 126 15.59 -15.31 2.37
C LEU A 126 14.60 -14.69 1.38
N LEU A 127 14.57 -15.14 0.12
CA LEU A 127 13.66 -14.64 -0.90
C LEU A 127 12.19 -14.87 -0.54
N LEU A 128 11.86 -16.03 0.01
CA LEU A 128 10.50 -16.35 0.48
C LEU A 128 10.09 -15.43 1.64
N THR A 129 11.00 -15.19 2.58
CA THR A 129 10.74 -14.25 3.70
C THR A 129 10.47 -12.83 3.18
N VAL A 130 11.28 -12.39 2.24
CA VAL A 130 11.08 -11.10 1.54
C VAL A 130 9.72 -11.06 0.84
N HIS A 131 9.37 -12.12 0.09
CA HIS A 131 8.09 -12.21 -0.60
C HIS A 131 6.89 -12.14 0.36
N MET A 132 6.96 -12.81 1.51
CA MET A 132 5.92 -12.73 2.54
C MET A 132 5.77 -11.30 3.07
N GLY A 133 6.88 -10.63 3.36
CA GLY A 133 6.87 -9.22 3.78
C GLY A 133 6.25 -8.28 2.73
N TRP A 134 6.43 -8.54 1.43
CA TRP A 134 5.77 -7.80 0.35
C TRP A 134 4.25 -7.92 0.40
N LYS A 135 3.75 -9.13 0.62
CA LYS A 135 2.31 -9.40 0.70
C LYS A 135 1.66 -8.66 1.86
N ASP A 136 2.32 -8.63 3.01
CA ASP A 136 1.80 -7.98 4.22
C ASP A 136 1.75 -6.45 4.06
N ILE A 137 2.78 -5.85 3.47
CA ILE A 137 2.85 -4.39 3.27
C ILE A 137 1.81 -3.93 2.24
N ASN A 138 1.66 -4.62 1.12
CA ASN A 138 0.62 -4.30 0.14
C ASN A 138 -0.79 -4.36 0.75
N THR A 139 -1.01 -5.28 1.69
CA THR A 139 -2.28 -5.39 2.43
C THR A 139 -2.50 -4.18 3.34
N VAL A 140 -1.48 -3.70 4.04
CA VAL A 140 -1.56 -2.52 4.92
C VAL A 140 -1.76 -1.23 4.11
N GLU A 141 -1.06 -1.06 2.99
CA GLU A 141 -1.23 0.11 2.11
C GLU A 141 -2.65 0.16 1.52
N ASN A 142 -3.15 -0.96 1.00
CA ASN A 142 -4.52 -1.07 0.51
C ASN A 142 -5.56 -0.78 1.60
N PHE A 143 -5.31 -1.23 2.85
CA PHE A 143 -6.18 -0.96 3.99
C PHE A 143 -6.22 0.53 4.34
N ASN A 144 -5.08 1.21 4.36
CA ASN A 144 -4.99 2.65 4.61
C ASN A 144 -5.69 3.48 3.51
N GLU A 145 -5.54 3.09 2.25
CA GLU A 145 -6.26 3.71 1.14
C GLU A 145 -7.78 3.52 1.29
N LEU A 146 -8.22 2.30 1.66
CA LEU A 146 -9.62 2.00 1.90
C LEU A 146 -10.20 2.85 3.05
N ILE A 147 -9.47 3.00 4.15
CA ILE A 147 -9.87 3.88 5.26
C ILE A 147 -10.01 5.33 4.80
N GLY A 148 -9.11 5.81 3.94
CA GLY A 148 -9.21 7.14 3.32
C GLY A 148 -10.51 7.33 2.54
N LYS A 149 -10.83 6.38 1.66
CA LYS A 149 -12.07 6.38 0.87
C LYS A 149 -13.34 6.30 1.72
N ILE A 150 -13.30 5.52 2.81
CA ILE A 150 -14.42 5.44 3.76
C ILE A 150 -14.65 6.79 4.46
N ARG A 151 -13.60 7.49 4.86
CA ARG A 151 -13.72 8.83 5.47
C ARG A 151 -14.30 9.85 4.51
N GLU A 152 -13.86 9.86 3.27
CA GLU A 152 -14.39 10.72 2.21
C GLU A 152 -15.87 10.43 1.95
N PHE A 153 -16.23 9.15 1.80
CA PHE A 153 -17.62 8.73 1.65
C PHE A 153 -18.50 9.20 2.81
N TYR A 154 -18.03 9.05 4.05
CA TYR A 154 -18.77 9.49 5.22
C TYR A 154 -18.97 11.01 5.23
N GLY A 155 -17.96 11.79 4.86
CA GLY A 155 -18.09 13.26 4.72
C GLY A 155 -19.12 13.67 3.67
N ASN A 156 -19.10 13.04 2.51
CA ASN A 156 -20.06 13.30 1.43
C ASN A 156 -21.49 12.92 1.84
N MET A 157 -21.66 11.80 2.56
CA MET A 157 -22.96 11.38 3.09
C MET A 157 -23.52 12.38 4.10
N GLN A 158 -22.67 12.91 4.97
CA GLN A 158 -23.09 13.93 5.96
C GLN A 158 -23.56 15.22 5.27
N THR A 159 -22.89 15.67 4.22
CA THR A 159 -23.30 16.80 3.40
C THR A 159 -24.64 16.53 2.74
N PHE A 160 -24.79 15.35 2.12
CA PHE A 160 -26.05 14.95 1.49
C PHE A 160 -27.23 14.97 2.46
N VAL A 161 -27.08 14.44 3.67
CA VAL A 161 -28.12 14.45 4.70
C VAL A 161 -28.51 15.89 5.08
N ASN A 162 -27.55 16.79 5.24
CA ASN A 162 -27.80 18.20 5.54
C ASN A 162 -28.59 18.89 4.43
N ASP A 163 -28.17 18.71 3.17
CA ASP A 163 -28.83 19.30 1.99
C ASP A 163 -30.26 18.76 1.83
N PHE A 164 -30.45 17.47 2.08
CA PHE A 164 -31.76 16.85 2.08
C PHE A 164 -32.68 17.46 3.14
N ASN A 165 -32.20 17.59 4.37
CA ASN A 165 -32.99 18.17 5.46
C ASN A 165 -33.31 19.65 5.21
N GLU A 166 -32.40 20.42 4.65
CA GLU A 166 -32.64 21.80 4.25
C GLU A 166 -33.71 21.87 3.13
N THR A 167 -33.61 21.02 2.14
CA THR A 167 -34.61 20.94 1.05
C THR A 167 -35.98 20.56 1.59
N SER A 168 -36.06 19.59 2.49
CA SER A 168 -37.31 19.18 3.15
C SER A 168 -37.96 20.34 3.91
N LYS A 169 -37.13 21.10 4.67
CA LYS A 169 -37.59 22.30 5.40
C LYS A 169 -38.11 23.40 4.46
N ASN A 170 -37.42 23.64 3.35
CA ASN A 170 -37.81 24.64 2.37
C ASN A 170 -39.12 24.26 1.66
N LEU A 171 -39.26 22.95 1.32
CA LEU A 171 -40.50 22.42 0.75
C LEU A 171 -41.66 22.54 1.73
N SER A 172 -41.45 22.24 3.02
CA SER A 172 -42.48 22.42 4.05
C SER A 172 -42.95 23.88 4.18
N LYS A 173 -42.03 24.84 4.12
CA LYS A 173 -42.37 26.27 4.13
C LYS A 173 -43.17 26.66 2.86
N SER A 174 -42.79 26.12 1.72
CA SER A 174 -43.51 26.37 0.45
C SER A 174 -44.94 25.85 0.52
N ILE A 175 -45.15 24.64 1.05
CA ILE A 175 -46.47 24.03 1.26
C ILE A 175 -47.28 24.89 2.23
N GLU A 176 -46.72 25.37 3.34
CA GLU A 176 -47.42 26.25 4.29
C GLU A 176 -47.83 27.58 3.63
N SER A 177 -46.96 28.17 2.81
CA SER A 177 -47.27 29.39 2.07
C SER A 177 -48.37 29.17 1.04
N PHE A 178 -48.33 28.07 0.31
CA PHE A 178 -49.35 27.67 -0.64
C PHE A 178 -50.72 27.47 0.06
N ASN A 179 -50.73 26.73 1.16
CA ASN A 179 -51.97 26.53 1.95
C ASN A 179 -52.55 27.83 2.52
N ARG A 180 -51.69 28.79 2.91
CA ARG A 180 -52.10 30.11 3.36
C ARG A 180 -52.73 30.89 2.23
N MET A 181 -52.14 30.91 1.04
CA MET A 181 -52.71 31.55 -0.16
C MET A 181 -54.06 30.95 -0.52
N THR A 182 -54.19 29.64 -0.53
CA THR A 182 -55.46 28.94 -0.80
C THR A 182 -56.52 29.33 0.19
N LYS A 183 -56.19 29.47 1.50
CA LYS A 183 -57.10 29.91 2.53
C LYS A 183 -57.53 31.40 2.34
N ASP A 184 -56.56 32.25 1.95
CA ASP A 184 -56.85 33.70 1.74
C ASP A 184 -57.78 33.87 0.50
N ILE A 185 -57.57 33.13 -0.58
CA ILE A 185 -58.45 33.15 -1.73
C ILE A 185 -59.85 32.69 -1.33
N ARG A 186 -59.98 31.58 -0.64
CA ARG A 186 -61.29 31.06 -0.21
C ARG A 186 -62.02 32.03 0.72
N ASN A 187 -61.32 32.63 1.69
CA ASN A 187 -61.94 33.46 2.70
C ASN A 187 -62.19 34.92 2.26
N LYS A 188 -61.37 35.46 1.34
CA LYS A 188 -61.40 36.87 0.95
C LYS A 188 -61.96 37.10 -0.45
N LEU A 189 -61.57 36.28 -1.42
CA LEU A 189 -61.94 36.50 -2.81
C LEU A 189 -63.22 35.75 -3.24
N GLU A 190 -63.44 34.54 -2.79
CA GLU A 190 -64.69 33.78 -3.08
C GLU A 190 -65.94 34.54 -2.67
N PRO A 191 -66.04 35.11 -1.44
CA PRO A 191 -67.25 35.85 -1.06
C PRO A 191 -67.48 37.12 -1.90
N ILE A 192 -66.41 37.79 -2.32
CA ILE A 192 -66.52 38.94 -3.22
C ILE A 192 -67.04 38.55 -4.59
N MET A 193 -66.48 37.45 -5.16
CA MET A 193 -66.93 36.93 -6.41
C MET A 193 -68.39 36.45 -6.38
N GLU A 194 -68.81 35.79 -5.31
CA GLU A 194 -70.22 35.39 -5.17
C GLU A 194 -71.15 36.61 -5.13
N ASN A 195 -70.74 37.67 -4.44
CA ASN A 195 -71.54 38.90 -4.40
C ASN A 195 -71.64 39.59 -5.76
N LEU A 196 -70.56 39.63 -6.54
CA LEU A 196 -70.52 40.18 -7.89
C LEU A 196 -71.40 39.37 -8.87
N ILE A 197 -71.40 38.07 -8.75
CA ILE A 197 -72.24 37.16 -9.53
C ILE A 197 -73.74 37.41 -9.16
N LYS A 198 -74.06 37.48 -7.89
CA LYS A 198 -75.46 37.75 -7.43
C LYS A 198 -75.96 39.12 -7.85
N SER A 199 -75.07 40.09 -8.10
CA SER A 199 -75.41 41.43 -8.57
C SER A 199 -75.54 41.59 -10.09
N ASP A 200 -75.45 40.48 -10.85
CA ASP A 200 -75.46 40.44 -12.33
C ASP A 200 -74.34 41.28 -12.99
N ILE A 201 -73.29 41.64 -12.22
CA ILE A 201 -72.20 42.44 -12.73
C ILE A 201 -71.20 41.57 -13.50
N VAL A 202 -71.10 40.27 -13.15
CA VAL A 202 -70.17 39.31 -13.78
C VAL A 202 -70.90 38.02 -14.14
N ASN A 203 -70.90 37.69 -15.42
CA ASN A 203 -71.56 36.49 -15.96
C ASN A 203 -70.46 35.40 -16.06
N SER A 204 -70.12 34.71 -14.96
CA SER A 204 -69.17 33.62 -15.04
C SER A 204 -69.47 32.45 -14.10
N ASN A 205 -69.45 31.23 -14.69
CA ASN A 205 -69.49 29.97 -13.96
C ASN A 205 -68.11 29.50 -13.50
N VAL A 206 -67.23 30.39 -13.07
CA VAL A 206 -65.87 30.01 -12.60
C VAL A 206 -65.99 29.45 -11.18
N LYS A 207 -65.98 28.14 -11.05
CA LYS A 207 -65.78 27.46 -9.77
C LYS A 207 -64.27 27.38 -9.50
N MET A 208 -63.81 28.04 -8.43
CA MET A 208 -62.43 27.83 -7.96
C MET A 208 -62.37 26.58 -7.07
N ASP A 209 -61.90 25.48 -7.63
CA ASP A 209 -61.66 24.24 -6.87
C ASP A 209 -60.22 24.20 -6.36
N LEU A 210 -59.96 24.89 -5.24
CA LEU A 210 -58.66 25.06 -4.65
C LEU A 210 -58.52 24.13 -3.45
N HIS A 211 -57.62 23.14 -3.59
CA HIS A 211 -57.27 22.22 -2.51
C HIS A 211 -55.90 22.52 -1.95
N GLY A 212 -55.74 22.46 -0.62
CA GLY A 212 -54.47 22.55 0.05
C GLY A 212 -53.67 21.22 -0.04
N VAL A 213 -52.40 21.28 0.22
CA VAL A 213 -51.53 20.08 0.30
C VAL A 213 -51.53 19.60 1.75
N GLU A 214 -52.01 18.36 1.97
CA GLU A 214 -52.13 17.81 3.33
C GLU A 214 -50.85 17.15 3.86
N LYS A 215 -49.97 16.64 2.98
CA LYS A 215 -48.76 15.96 3.38
C LYS A 215 -47.53 16.87 3.34
N LYS A 216 -46.80 16.92 4.45
CA LYS A 216 -45.45 17.54 4.52
C LYS A 216 -44.40 16.50 4.20
N PRO A 217 -43.26 16.88 3.57
CA PRO A 217 -42.10 16.00 3.45
C PRO A 217 -41.64 15.54 4.82
N GLY A 218 -41.25 14.29 4.95
CA GLY A 218 -40.62 13.75 6.15
C GLY A 218 -39.21 14.28 6.36
N ASP A 219 -38.72 14.27 7.59
CA ASP A 219 -37.31 14.51 7.90
C ASP A 219 -36.52 13.19 7.78
N LEU A 220 -35.33 13.23 7.23
CA LEU A 220 -34.51 12.03 7.04
C LEU A 220 -34.08 11.42 8.38
N ASP A 221 -33.93 12.26 9.40
CA ASP A 221 -33.59 11.82 10.76
C ASP A 221 -34.68 10.92 11.39
N ASP A 222 -35.91 10.98 10.90
CA ASP A 222 -36.99 10.10 11.35
C ASP A 222 -36.86 8.67 10.79
N TYR A 223 -36.06 8.48 9.73
CA TYR A 223 -35.88 7.19 9.03
C TYR A 223 -34.53 6.54 9.33
N LEU A 224 -33.58 7.26 9.97
CA LEU A 224 -32.23 6.77 10.24
C LEU A 224 -31.99 6.31 11.70
N LYS A 225 -33.06 6.13 12.47
CA LYS A 225 -33.00 5.60 13.85
C LYS A 225 -32.96 4.10 13.93
#